data_484bbb8918c90ebf91dc7601060174c2
#
_entry.id   484bbb8918c90ebf91dc7601060174c2
#
_cell.length_a   1.000
_cell.length_b   1.000
_cell.length_c   1.000
_cell.angle_alpha   90.00
_cell.angle_beta   90.00
_cell.angle_gamma   90.00
#
_symmetry.space_group_name_H-M   'P 1'
#
loop_
_entity.id
_entity.type
_entity.pdbx_description
1 polymer ?
#
loop_
_entity_poly.entity_id
_entity_poly.type
_entity_poly.pdbx_seq_one_letter_code
_entity_poly.pdbx_strand_id
1 'polypeptide(L)'
;MRLFLSLSLLATVTAQASPQIICDTTVPVGDGKITIELWPKSAPHGVTRLSSLVKDGFFTDLPFFRAIPNFLIQFGISPDAAMQNKWNSAGNIEDDPHSTVPFTDGIVSYAGYGPNSRSTHLFLTLGNQPGLGKSPWEVPVGKVVKGLDVMKGIYTGYGDKVDQGRLNPQRKDAKAYLAGFLRLDRFKGCKLIEGQEHQVEL
;
A
#
# COMPACT_ATOMS: atom_id res chain seq x y z
N MET A 1 50.80 38.51 -17.77
CA MET A 1 49.36 38.40 -18.01
C MET A 1 48.95 36.98 -17.58
N ARG A 2 48.39 36.80 -16.39
CA ARG A 2 47.98 35.48 -15.86
C ARG A 2 46.52 35.30 -16.15
N LEU A 3 46.18 34.33 -17.01
CA LEU A 3 44.79 33.88 -17.25
C LEU A 3 44.33 33.09 -16.02
N PHE A 4 43.30 33.58 -15.34
CA PHE A 4 42.56 32.79 -14.37
C PHE A 4 41.49 32.02 -15.14
N LEU A 5 41.66 30.68 -15.32
CA LEU A 5 40.56 29.82 -15.69
C LEU A 5 39.64 29.61 -14.48
N SER A 6 38.48 30.20 -14.52
CA SER A 6 37.42 29.90 -13.54
C SER A 6 36.75 28.56 -13.92
N LEU A 7 36.98 27.56 -13.13
CA LEU A 7 36.32 26.26 -13.26
C LEU A 7 34.93 26.39 -12.63
N SER A 8 33.89 26.53 -13.47
CA SER A 8 32.50 26.49 -13.02
C SER A 8 32.13 25.06 -12.64
N LEU A 9 31.94 24.80 -11.35
CA LEU A 9 31.42 23.54 -10.83
C LEU A 9 29.91 23.51 -11.12
N LEU A 10 29.50 22.77 -12.13
CA LEU A 10 28.10 22.47 -12.40
C LEU A 10 27.57 21.56 -11.28
N ALA A 11 26.66 22.08 -10.48
CA ALA A 11 25.96 21.27 -9.48
C ALA A 11 24.90 20.42 -10.18
N THR A 12 25.14 19.12 -10.29
CA THR A 12 24.12 18.15 -10.74
C THR A 12 23.11 17.92 -9.63
N VAL A 13 21.85 18.29 -9.84
CA VAL A 13 20.75 17.94 -8.97
C VAL A 13 20.22 16.55 -9.41
N THR A 14 20.50 15.53 -8.61
CA THR A 14 19.93 14.20 -8.82
C THR A 14 18.50 14.17 -8.28
N ALA A 15 17.51 14.07 -9.16
CA ALA A 15 16.14 13.77 -8.78
C ALA A 15 15.98 12.25 -8.63
N GLN A 16 15.88 11.77 -7.41
CA GLN A 16 15.59 10.36 -7.13
C GLN A 16 14.11 10.09 -7.38
N ALA A 17 13.80 9.15 -8.31
CA ALA A 17 12.44 8.71 -8.53
C ALA A 17 11.89 8.01 -7.27
N SER A 18 10.60 8.23 -6.95
CA SER A 18 9.96 7.55 -5.83
C SER A 18 9.90 6.04 -6.07
N PRO A 19 10.11 5.20 -5.03
CA PRO A 19 9.93 3.77 -5.14
C PRO A 19 8.47 3.44 -5.52
N GLN A 20 8.25 2.34 -6.24
CA GLN A 20 6.92 1.91 -6.66
C GLN A 20 6.67 0.45 -6.30
N ILE A 21 5.41 0.13 -6.03
CA ILE A 21 4.94 -1.25 -5.92
C ILE A 21 4.04 -1.53 -7.12
N ILE A 22 4.33 -2.64 -7.84
CA ILE A 22 3.49 -3.13 -8.92
C ILE A 22 2.83 -4.42 -8.46
N CYS A 23 1.51 -4.45 -8.45
CA CYS A 23 0.70 -5.58 -8.04
C CYS A 23 -0.13 -6.13 -9.19
N ASP A 24 -0.10 -7.45 -9.37
CA ASP A 24 -1.05 -8.19 -10.19
C ASP A 24 -2.30 -8.51 -9.35
N THR A 25 -3.49 -8.37 -9.95
CA THR A 25 -4.77 -8.64 -9.27
C THR A 25 -5.59 -9.71 -10.00
N THR A 26 -6.68 -10.16 -9.37
CA THR A 26 -7.70 -11.02 -10.01
C THR A 26 -8.74 -10.22 -10.79
N VAL A 27 -8.72 -8.90 -10.70
CA VAL A 27 -9.72 -8.00 -11.31
C VAL A 27 -9.62 -8.07 -12.83
N PRO A 28 -10.72 -8.41 -13.54
CA PRO A 28 -10.72 -8.58 -15.00
C PRO A 28 -10.93 -7.24 -15.74
N VAL A 29 -10.18 -6.21 -15.36
CA VAL A 29 -10.23 -4.87 -15.95
C VAL A 29 -8.81 -4.48 -16.39
N GLY A 30 -8.67 -3.88 -17.56
CA GLY A 30 -7.38 -3.46 -18.10
C GLY A 30 -6.38 -4.61 -18.19
N ASP A 31 -5.16 -4.39 -17.72
CA ASP A 31 -4.11 -5.42 -17.61
C ASP A 31 -4.11 -6.13 -16.22
N GLY A 32 -5.10 -5.84 -15.39
CA GLY A 32 -5.21 -6.40 -14.04
C GLY A 32 -4.15 -5.93 -13.06
N LYS A 33 -3.44 -4.83 -13.37
CA LYS A 33 -2.32 -4.34 -12.55
C LYS A 33 -2.65 -3.03 -11.87
N ILE A 34 -2.09 -2.86 -10.66
CA ILE A 34 -2.11 -1.61 -9.92
C ILE A 34 -0.65 -1.21 -9.63
N THR A 35 -0.28 0.03 -9.94
CA THR A 35 1.02 0.60 -9.57
C THR A 35 0.82 1.66 -8.51
N ILE A 36 1.51 1.52 -7.38
CA ILE A 36 1.48 2.43 -6.23
C ILE A 36 2.84 3.13 -6.15
N GLU A 37 2.85 4.45 -6.21
CA GLU A 37 4.01 5.27 -5.87
C GLU A 37 4.08 5.42 -4.35
N LEU A 38 5.26 5.23 -3.77
CA LEU A 38 5.49 5.33 -2.33
C LEU A 38 6.12 6.67 -1.95
N TRP A 39 5.82 7.15 -0.75
CA TRP A 39 6.27 8.46 -0.24
C TRP A 39 7.14 8.34 1.01
N PRO A 40 8.39 7.80 0.90
CA PRO A 40 9.27 7.52 2.04
C PRO A 40 9.67 8.77 2.83
N LYS A 41 9.69 9.95 2.20
CA LYS A 41 9.99 11.22 2.89
C LYS A 41 8.85 11.67 3.81
N SER A 42 7.60 11.34 3.45
CA SER A 42 6.41 11.73 4.22
C SER A 42 6.01 10.68 5.26
N ALA A 43 6.25 9.40 4.96
CA ALA A 43 5.84 8.28 5.80
C ALA A 43 6.95 7.21 5.89
N PRO A 44 8.11 7.51 6.50
CA PRO A 44 9.26 6.61 6.52
C PRO A 44 8.98 5.27 7.18
N HIS A 45 8.29 5.23 8.32
CA HIS A 45 7.96 3.99 9.03
C HIS A 45 6.97 3.14 8.24
N GLY A 46 5.89 3.76 7.74
CA GLY A 46 4.87 3.09 6.94
C GLY A 46 5.44 2.53 5.64
N VAL A 47 6.23 3.32 4.90
CA VAL A 47 6.85 2.87 3.64
C VAL A 47 7.86 1.75 3.88
N THR A 48 8.68 1.83 4.93
CA THR A 48 9.63 0.77 5.28
C THR A 48 8.89 -0.55 5.56
N ARG A 49 7.82 -0.52 6.37
CA ARG A 49 7.00 -1.70 6.67
C ARG A 49 6.36 -2.24 5.40
N LEU A 50 5.73 -1.40 4.58
CA LEU A 50 5.06 -1.80 3.35
C LEU A 50 6.04 -2.43 2.34
N SER A 51 7.22 -1.82 2.16
CA SER A 51 8.28 -2.36 1.30
C SER A 51 8.77 -3.73 1.78
N SER A 52 8.91 -3.91 3.09
CA SER A 52 9.31 -5.18 3.69
C SER A 52 8.25 -6.27 3.49
N LEU A 53 6.96 -5.94 3.66
CA LEU A 53 5.84 -6.84 3.37
C LEU A 53 5.86 -7.32 1.91
N VAL A 54 6.10 -6.41 0.96
CA VAL A 54 6.18 -6.75 -0.47
C VAL A 54 7.39 -7.63 -0.77
N LYS A 55 8.57 -7.27 -0.28
CA LYS A 55 9.81 -8.06 -0.47
C LYS A 55 9.69 -9.48 0.08
N ASP A 56 8.92 -9.64 1.13
CA ASP A 56 8.69 -10.93 1.81
C ASP A 56 7.59 -11.78 1.14
N GLY A 57 6.89 -11.24 0.13
CA GLY A 57 5.80 -11.94 -0.56
C GLY A 57 4.47 -11.96 0.20
N PHE A 58 4.28 -11.09 1.20
CA PHE A 58 3.06 -11.02 2.02
C PHE A 58 1.79 -10.82 1.17
N PHE A 59 1.92 -10.17 0.02
CA PHE A 59 0.80 -9.86 -0.89
C PHE A 59 0.43 -11.02 -1.84
N THR A 60 0.96 -12.22 -1.65
CA THR A 60 0.60 -13.39 -2.44
C THR A 60 -0.79 -13.88 -2.05
N ASP A 61 -1.68 -13.98 -3.04
CA ASP A 61 -3.10 -14.39 -2.88
C ASP A 61 -3.87 -13.60 -1.80
N LEU A 62 -3.51 -12.33 -1.61
CA LEU A 62 -4.02 -11.48 -0.53
C LEU A 62 -5.41 -10.91 -0.84
N PRO A 63 -6.48 -11.26 -0.09
CA PRO A 63 -7.85 -10.84 -0.38
C PRO A 63 -8.12 -9.38 -0.02
N PHE A 64 -8.96 -8.72 -0.83
CA PHE A 64 -9.60 -7.43 -0.48
C PHE A 64 -10.84 -7.72 0.37
N PHE A 65 -10.66 -7.96 1.64
CA PHE A 65 -11.71 -8.49 2.51
C PHE A 65 -12.83 -7.49 2.86
N ARG A 66 -12.61 -6.20 2.63
CA ARG A 66 -13.61 -5.14 2.81
C ARG A 66 -13.50 -4.15 1.66
N ALA A 67 -14.57 -4.02 0.87
CA ALA A 67 -14.61 -3.09 -0.25
C ALA A 67 -15.96 -2.38 -0.25
N ILE A 68 -15.96 -1.10 0.11
CA ILE A 68 -17.16 -0.27 0.24
C ILE A 68 -17.15 0.80 -0.86
N PRO A 69 -18.16 0.84 -1.74
CA PRO A 69 -18.25 1.84 -2.80
C PRO A 69 -18.12 3.27 -2.26
N ASN A 70 -17.38 4.11 -2.97
CA ASN A 70 -17.14 5.51 -2.63
C ASN A 70 -16.52 5.72 -1.24
N PHE A 71 -15.85 4.71 -0.67
CA PHE A 71 -15.17 4.81 0.60
C PHE A 71 -13.75 4.22 0.53
N LEU A 72 -13.61 2.90 0.69
CA LEU A 72 -12.29 2.27 0.70
C LEU A 72 -12.32 0.79 0.30
N ILE A 73 -11.13 0.28 -0.02
CA ILE A 73 -10.80 -1.13 -0.19
C ILE A 73 -9.73 -1.49 0.84
N GLN A 74 -10.04 -2.42 1.76
CA GLN A 74 -9.14 -2.83 2.84
C GLN A 74 -8.64 -4.26 2.65
N PHE A 75 -7.35 -4.47 2.96
CA PHE A 75 -6.62 -5.73 2.83
C PHE A 75 -5.54 -5.82 3.91
N GLY A 76 -4.79 -6.93 3.97
CA GLY A 76 -3.65 -7.07 4.88
C GLY A 76 -3.78 -8.20 5.89
N ILE A 77 -4.60 -9.21 5.59
CA ILE A 77 -4.65 -10.50 6.28
C ILE A 77 -4.18 -11.57 5.30
N SER A 78 -2.96 -12.06 5.46
CA SER A 78 -2.43 -13.11 4.58
C SER A 78 -3.18 -14.43 4.81
N PRO A 79 -3.57 -15.15 3.76
CA PRO A 79 -4.14 -16.50 3.90
C PRO A 79 -3.10 -17.55 4.30
N ASP A 80 -1.81 -17.24 4.19
CA ASP A 80 -0.71 -18.09 4.66
C ASP A 80 -0.47 -17.89 6.15
N ALA A 81 -0.63 -18.98 6.93
CA ALA A 81 -0.52 -18.95 8.38
C ALA A 81 0.89 -18.63 8.89
N ALA A 82 1.93 -19.10 8.20
CA ALA A 82 3.31 -18.84 8.59
C ALA A 82 3.68 -17.39 8.32
N MET A 83 3.27 -16.88 7.15
CA MET A 83 3.47 -15.48 6.76
C MET A 83 2.74 -14.53 7.71
N GLN A 84 1.46 -14.80 8.02
CA GLN A 84 0.69 -13.98 8.95
C GLN A 84 1.29 -13.97 10.35
N ASN A 85 1.73 -15.14 10.86
CA ASN A 85 2.39 -15.24 12.16
C ASN A 85 3.72 -14.47 12.23
N LYS A 86 4.54 -14.59 11.18
CA LYS A 86 5.78 -13.83 11.07
C LYS A 86 5.54 -12.33 11.28
N TRP A 87 4.55 -11.78 10.58
CA TRP A 87 4.26 -10.36 10.62
C TRP A 87 3.48 -9.92 11.86
N ASN A 88 2.65 -10.78 12.44
CA ASN A 88 2.08 -10.54 13.76
C ASN A 88 3.17 -10.43 14.84
N SER A 89 4.18 -11.31 14.79
CA SER A 89 5.31 -11.30 15.72
C SER A 89 6.24 -10.09 15.54
N ALA A 90 6.27 -9.50 14.32
CA ALA A 90 7.00 -8.27 14.07
C ALA A 90 6.37 -7.04 14.74
N GLY A 91 5.13 -7.16 15.24
CA GLY A 91 4.42 -6.11 15.97
C GLY A 91 4.03 -4.89 15.13
N ASN A 92 3.55 -3.89 15.82
CA ASN A 92 3.15 -2.61 15.24
C ASN A 92 4.36 -1.72 14.94
N ILE A 93 4.12 -0.68 14.13
CA ILE A 93 5.10 0.38 13.86
C ILE A 93 4.66 1.69 14.51
N GLU A 94 5.63 2.55 14.79
CA GLU A 94 5.40 3.91 15.24
C GLU A 94 4.67 4.73 14.17
N ASP A 95 3.90 5.72 14.61
CA ASP A 95 3.20 6.62 13.69
C ASP A 95 4.21 7.51 12.94
N ASP A 96 3.90 7.75 11.67
CA ASP A 96 4.68 8.69 10.86
C ASP A 96 4.33 10.15 11.20
N PRO A 97 5.15 11.12 10.82
CA PRO A 97 4.83 12.53 10.97
C PRO A 97 3.48 12.87 10.34
N HIS A 98 2.73 13.79 10.96
CA HIS A 98 1.43 14.21 10.45
C HIS A 98 1.52 14.69 9.00
N SER A 99 0.53 14.29 8.19
CA SER A 99 0.44 14.64 6.77
C SER A 99 -0.80 15.49 6.51
N THR A 100 -0.66 16.51 5.67
CA THR A 100 -1.78 17.34 5.17
C THR A 100 -2.29 16.87 3.81
N VAL A 101 -1.77 15.76 3.27
CA VAL A 101 -2.19 15.21 1.98
C VAL A 101 -3.65 14.73 2.09
N PRO A 102 -4.56 15.26 1.23
CA PRO A 102 -5.96 14.86 1.27
C PRO A 102 -6.16 13.42 0.79
N PHE A 103 -7.09 12.71 1.43
CA PHE A 103 -7.47 11.36 1.04
C PHE A 103 -8.42 11.40 -0.16
N THR A 104 -7.84 11.41 -1.37
CA THR A 104 -8.54 11.33 -2.65
C THR A 104 -8.48 9.91 -3.22
N ASP A 105 -9.04 9.66 -4.41
CA ASP A 105 -8.95 8.35 -5.09
C ASP A 105 -7.53 7.79 -5.10
N GLY A 106 -7.40 6.54 -4.67
CA GLY A 106 -6.17 5.75 -4.76
C GLY A 106 -5.11 6.07 -3.71
N ILE A 107 -5.40 6.89 -2.70
CA ILE A 107 -4.48 7.04 -1.55
C ILE A 107 -4.37 5.73 -0.79
N VAL A 108 -3.14 5.36 -0.44
CA VAL A 108 -2.80 4.18 0.36
C VAL A 108 -2.45 4.62 1.76
N SER A 109 -3.07 4.01 2.77
CA SER A 109 -2.75 4.23 4.19
C SER A 109 -2.95 2.97 5.01
N TYR A 110 -2.45 2.97 6.24
CA TYR A 110 -2.69 1.89 7.20
C TYR A 110 -4.03 2.07 7.91
N ALA A 111 -4.71 0.94 8.14
CA ALA A 111 -5.93 0.87 8.95
C ALA A 111 -5.57 0.69 10.43
N GLY A 112 -5.10 1.76 11.05
CA GLY A 112 -4.83 1.80 12.49
C GLY A 112 -6.12 2.01 13.30
N TYR A 113 -6.04 1.78 14.61
CA TYR A 113 -7.14 1.94 15.55
C TYR A 113 -6.74 2.69 16.83
N GLY A 114 -5.59 3.34 16.81
CA GLY A 114 -5.01 4.13 17.89
C GLY A 114 -3.56 4.49 17.61
N PRO A 115 -2.90 5.25 18.47
CA PRO A 115 -1.49 5.60 18.33
C PRO A 115 -0.61 4.34 18.25
N ASN A 116 0.34 4.32 17.30
CA ASN A 116 1.31 3.24 17.09
C ASN A 116 0.65 1.84 16.90
N SER A 117 -0.53 1.80 16.26
CA SER A 117 -1.30 0.56 16.06
C SER A 117 -1.20 -0.03 14.65
N ARG A 118 -0.44 0.60 13.76
CA ARG A 118 -0.28 0.18 12.38
C ARG A 118 0.56 -1.10 12.29
N SER A 119 0.08 -2.11 11.55
CA SER A 119 0.76 -3.41 11.40
C SER A 119 0.85 -3.86 9.95
N THR A 120 -0.11 -4.70 9.49
CA THR A 120 -0.19 -5.22 8.12
C THR A 120 -1.44 -4.77 7.38
N HIS A 121 -2.44 -4.25 8.09
CA HIS A 121 -3.70 -3.81 7.49
C HIS A 121 -3.54 -2.47 6.79
N LEU A 122 -3.90 -2.44 5.52
CA LEU A 122 -3.87 -1.24 4.68
C LEU A 122 -5.22 -1.05 3.97
N PHE A 123 -5.41 0.14 3.45
CA PHE A 123 -6.54 0.44 2.58
C PHE A 123 -6.15 1.35 1.42
N LEU A 124 -6.95 1.27 0.35
CA LEU A 124 -6.99 2.19 -0.79
C LEU A 124 -8.28 3.00 -0.71
N THR A 125 -8.22 4.30 -0.88
CA THR A 125 -9.43 5.14 -0.89
C THR A 125 -10.15 5.10 -2.23
N LEU A 126 -11.49 5.09 -2.20
CA LEU A 126 -12.39 5.27 -3.32
C LEU A 126 -13.11 6.62 -3.17
N GLY A 127 -12.77 7.57 -4.04
CA GLY A 127 -13.31 8.93 -3.98
C GLY A 127 -12.61 9.83 -2.95
N ASN A 128 -13.22 10.98 -2.70
CA ASN A 128 -12.72 11.96 -1.74
C ASN A 128 -13.21 11.63 -0.33
N GLN A 129 -12.28 11.49 0.63
CA GLN A 129 -12.55 11.07 2.01
C GLN A 129 -12.10 12.13 3.02
N PRO A 130 -12.81 13.26 3.15
CA PRO A 130 -12.40 14.36 4.04
C PRO A 130 -12.47 14.00 5.53
N GLY A 131 -13.05 12.87 5.87
CA GLY A 131 -13.09 12.31 7.22
C GLY A 131 -11.81 11.60 7.65
N LEU A 132 -10.99 11.15 6.70
CA LEU A 132 -9.73 10.45 6.94
C LEU A 132 -8.54 11.42 7.06
N GLY A 133 -7.43 10.94 7.62
CA GLY A 133 -6.19 11.72 7.78
C GLY A 133 -6.19 12.64 9.00
N LYS A 134 -7.16 12.51 9.90
CA LYS A 134 -7.26 13.33 11.12
C LYS A 134 -6.53 12.70 12.31
N SER A 135 -6.28 11.42 12.24
CA SER A 135 -5.63 10.65 13.30
C SER A 135 -4.16 10.42 12.98
N PRO A 136 -3.25 10.38 13.99
CA PRO A 136 -1.81 10.17 13.77
C PRO A 136 -1.46 8.89 13.01
N TRP A 137 -2.27 7.86 13.13
CA TRP A 137 -2.09 6.57 12.44
C TRP A 137 -2.63 6.55 11.00
N GLU A 138 -3.32 7.61 10.55
CA GLU A 138 -3.89 7.72 9.21
C GLU A 138 -2.99 8.54 8.27
N VAL A 139 -1.69 8.24 8.23
CA VAL A 139 -0.76 8.94 7.34
C VAL A 139 -0.68 8.23 5.99
N PRO A 140 -0.89 8.93 4.86
CA PRO A 140 -0.72 8.38 3.53
C PRO A 140 0.71 7.91 3.28
N VAL A 141 0.87 6.66 2.82
CA VAL A 141 2.18 6.07 2.49
C VAL A 141 2.47 6.09 0.99
N GLY A 142 1.47 6.42 0.19
CA GLY A 142 1.59 6.47 -1.27
C GLY A 142 0.25 6.63 -1.97
N LYS A 143 0.29 6.51 -3.30
CA LYS A 143 -0.89 6.65 -4.16
C LYS A 143 -0.83 5.72 -5.36
N VAL A 144 -1.98 5.23 -5.80
CA VAL A 144 -2.14 4.54 -7.08
C VAL A 144 -1.88 5.54 -8.22
N VAL A 145 -0.87 5.27 -9.05
CA VAL A 145 -0.46 6.11 -10.19
C VAL A 145 -0.78 5.46 -11.54
N LYS A 146 -1.01 4.12 -11.56
CA LYS A 146 -1.52 3.38 -12.72
C LYS A 146 -2.50 2.29 -12.26
N GLY A 147 -3.50 1.96 -13.09
CA GLY A 147 -4.50 0.95 -12.76
C GLY A 147 -5.59 1.44 -11.80
N LEU A 148 -5.92 2.73 -11.84
CA LEU A 148 -7.03 3.28 -11.05
C LEU A 148 -8.38 2.69 -11.48
N ASP A 149 -8.55 2.35 -12.76
CA ASP A 149 -9.68 1.62 -13.31
C ASP A 149 -9.74 0.17 -12.78
N VAL A 150 -8.60 -0.51 -12.69
CA VAL A 150 -8.48 -1.84 -12.06
C VAL A 150 -8.89 -1.77 -10.59
N MET A 151 -8.37 -0.80 -9.83
CA MET A 151 -8.75 -0.58 -8.43
C MET A 151 -10.25 -0.34 -8.27
N LYS A 152 -10.86 0.48 -9.13
CA LYS A 152 -12.31 0.75 -9.12
C LYS A 152 -13.15 -0.44 -9.58
N GLY A 153 -12.55 -1.38 -10.31
CA GLY A 153 -13.17 -2.63 -10.73
C GLY A 153 -13.23 -3.71 -9.66
N ILE A 154 -12.59 -3.54 -8.51
CA ILE A 154 -12.63 -4.50 -7.39
C ILE A 154 -14.06 -4.70 -6.92
N TYR A 155 -14.45 -5.96 -6.75
CA TYR A 155 -15.81 -6.32 -6.37
C TYR A 155 -16.21 -5.81 -4.98
N THR A 156 -17.23 -4.97 -4.94
CA THR A 156 -17.72 -4.32 -3.71
C THR A 156 -19.00 -4.94 -3.13
N GLY A 157 -19.56 -5.99 -3.77
CA GLY A 157 -20.87 -6.56 -3.37
C GLY A 157 -20.88 -7.27 -2.02
N TYR A 158 -19.72 -7.57 -1.43
CA TYR A 158 -19.64 -8.04 -0.05
C TYR A 158 -19.57 -6.90 0.98
N GLY A 159 -19.14 -5.70 0.59
CA GLY A 159 -19.03 -4.54 1.49
C GLY A 159 -18.12 -4.83 2.68
N ASP A 160 -18.70 -4.82 3.88
CA ASP A 160 -18.07 -5.14 5.17
C ASP A 160 -18.55 -6.48 5.79
N LYS A 161 -19.18 -7.35 4.99
CA LYS A 161 -19.75 -8.63 5.47
C LYS A 161 -18.70 -9.71 5.75
N VAL A 162 -17.46 -9.54 5.28
CA VAL A 162 -16.39 -10.48 5.56
C VAL A 162 -15.85 -10.24 6.96
N ASP A 163 -16.06 -11.17 7.87
CA ASP A 163 -15.55 -11.09 9.24
C ASP A 163 -14.04 -11.28 9.25
N GLN A 164 -13.31 -10.20 9.55
CA GLN A 164 -11.85 -10.17 9.59
C GLN A 164 -11.27 -11.14 10.64
N GLY A 165 -11.95 -11.32 11.77
CA GLY A 165 -11.52 -12.27 12.80
C GLY A 165 -11.56 -13.72 12.32
N ARG A 166 -12.46 -14.05 11.41
CA ARG A 166 -12.57 -15.38 10.80
C ARG A 166 -11.55 -15.59 9.68
N LEU A 167 -10.96 -14.54 9.13
CA LEU A 167 -9.88 -14.65 8.15
C LEU A 167 -8.53 -14.99 8.77
N ASN A 168 -8.38 -14.89 10.09
CA ASN A 168 -7.12 -15.25 10.75
C ASN A 168 -6.75 -16.70 10.40
N PRO A 169 -5.64 -16.94 9.66
CA PRO A 169 -5.30 -18.26 9.11
C PRO A 169 -4.88 -19.28 10.20
N GLN A 170 -4.73 -18.86 11.45
CA GLN A 170 -4.54 -19.75 12.59
C GLN A 170 -5.82 -20.51 12.97
N ARG A 171 -6.97 -20.03 12.54
CA ARG A 171 -8.24 -20.70 12.78
C ARG A 171 -8.40 -21.89 11.83
N LYS A 172 -8.86 -23.01 12.35
CA LYS A 172 -9.10 -24.23 11.55
C LYS A 172 -10.11 -24.05 10.44
N ASP A 173 -11.08 -23.11 10.60
CA ASP A 173 -12.14 -22.83 9.65
C ASP A 173 -11.82 -21.67 8.67
N ALA A 174 -10.71 -20.96 8.82
CA ALA A 174 -10.40 -19.76 8.06
C ALA A 174 -10.41 -19.99 6.53
N LYS A 175 -9.75 -21.06 6.07
CA LYS A 175 -9.68 -21.40 4.64
C LYS A 175 -11.07 -21.71 4.07
N ALA A 176 -11.89 -22.48 4.78
CA ALA A 176 -13.25 -22.82 4.37
C ALA A 176 -14.15 -21.58 4.38
N TYR A 177 -13.98 -20.71 5.38
CA TYR A 177 -14.71 -19.45 5.46
C TYR A 177 -14.38 -18.53 4.27
N LEU A 178 -13.10 -18.33 3.97
CA LEU A 178 -12.67 -17.51 2.85
C LEU A 178 -13.17 -18.08 1.49
N ALA A 179 -13.18 -19.39 1.33
CA ALA A 179 -13.67 -20.06 0.12
C ALA A 179 -15.17 -19.83 -0.14
N GLY A 180 -15.96 -19.44 0.85
CA GLY A 180 -17.36 -19.05 0.70
C GLY A 180 -17.57 -17.73 -0.04
N PHE A 181 -16.52 -16.93 -0.24
CA PHE A 181 -16.60 -15.63 -0.91
C PHE A 181 -16.03 -15.70 -2.34
N LEU A 182 -16.74 -16.36 -3.24
CA LEU A 182 -16.28 -16.73 -4.59
C LEU A 182 -15.91 -15.54 -5.49
N ARG A 183 -16.46 -14.33 -5.21
CA ARG A 183 -16.20 -13.11 -5.99
C ARG A 183 -15.20 -12.16 -5.32
N LEU A 184 -14.55 -12.60 -4.25
CA LEU A 184 -13.59 -11.77 -3.55
C LEU A 184 -12.32 -11.61 -4.38
N ASP A 185 -12.07 -10.40 -4.85
CA ASP A 185 -10.85 -10.06 -5.56
C ASP A 185 -9.62 -10.06 -4.63
N ARG A 186 -8.44 -10.21 -5.25
CA ARG A 186 -7.16 -10.40 -4.54
C ARG A 186 -6.01 -9.75 -5.27
N PHE A 187 -4.97 -9.40 -4.55
CA PHE A 187 -3.64 -9.35 -5.12
C PHE A 187 -3.15 -10.78 -5.38
N LYS A 188 -2.69 -11.07 -6.59
CA LYS A 188 -1.98 -12.32 -6.92
C LYS A 188 -0.56 -12.30 -6.37
N GLY A 189 0.05 -11.13 -6.36
CA GLY A 189 1.37 -10.84 -5.84
C GLY A 189 1.78 -9.43 -6.19
N CYS A 190 2.77 -8.91 -5.46
CA CYS A 190 3.34 -7.58 -5.68
C CYS A 190 4.85 -7.65 -5.73
N LYS A 191 5.46 -6.70 -6.43
CA LYS A 191 6.92 -6.49 -6.46
C LYS A 191 7.26 -5.03 -6.22
N LEU A 192 8.36 -4.79 -5.51
CA LEU A 192 8.93 -3.48 -5.29
C LEU A 192 9.89 -3.13 -6.42
N ILE A 193 9.73 -1.92 -6.95
CA ILE A 193 10.67 -1.28 -7.87
C ILE A 193 11.32 -0.15 -7.10
N GLU A 194 12.60 -0.27 -6.81
CA GLU A 194 13.36 0.79 -6.14
C GLU A 194 13.45 2.01 -7.07
N GLY A 195 13.43 3.21 -6.49
CA GLY A 195 13.60 4.44 -7.25
C GLY A 195 15.02 4.52 -7.83
N GLN A 196 15.13 4.80 -9.13
CA GLN A 196 16.41 4.99 -9.78
C GLN A 196 16.88 6.44 -9.65
N GLU A 197 18.18 6.64 -9.44
CA GLU A 197 18.79 7.96 -9.56
C GLU A 197 18.93 8.29 -11.05
N HIS A 198 18.23 9.33 -11.50
CA HIS A 198 18.49 9.92 -12.80
C HIS A 198 19.45 11.09 -12.63
N GLN A 199 20.64 10.98 -13.24
CA GLN A 199 21.53 12.13 -13.41
C GLN A 199 20.92 13.03 -14.49
N VAL A 200 20.53 14.22 -14.11
CA VAL A 200 20.15 15.27 -15.06
C VAL A 200 21.38 16.15 -15.25
N GLU A 201 22.03 16.05 -16.42
CA GLU A 201 23.01 17.02 -16.84
C GLU A 201 22.27 18.33 -17.18
N LEU A 202 22.65 19.42 -16.50
CA LEU A 202 22.15 20.78 -16.76
C LEU A 202 23.11 21.51 -17.71
#